data_9c4edacce63a130cd76e9f40b9379780
#
_entry.id   9c4edacce63a130cd76e9f40b9379780
#
_cell.length_a   1.000
_cell.length_b   1.000
_cell.length_c   1.000
_cell.angle_alpha   90.00
_cell.angle_beta   90.00
_cell.angle_gamma   90.00
#
_symmetry.space_group_name_H-M   'P 1'
#
loop_
_entity.id
_entity.type
_entity.pdbx_description
1 polymer ?
#
loop_
_entity_poly.entity_id
_entity_poly.type
_entity_poly.pdbx_seq_one_letter_code
_entity_poly.pdbx_strand_id
1 'polypeptide(L)'
;MNVRELIERYNAAWNAQDLDAIHELHHPDIVFDNHTADERAEGAAAVREHIAQIFRNNPKLRFTTRSLYVGDDFAVCEWTASSGSKEWDGVDVFPLRDGKIARKDVYSTSHRPRER
;
A
#
# COMPACT_ATOMS: atom_id res chain seq x y z
N MET A 1 -0.29 -5.05 19.24
CA MET A 1 -0.93 -4.15 18.25
C MET A 1 -1.97 -4.97 17.51
N ASN A 2 -3.21 -4.49 17.47
CA ASN A 2 -4.26 -5.17 16.70
C ASN A 2 -4.14 -4.83 15.20
N VAL A 3 -4.91 -5.53 14.37
CA VAL A 3 -4.84 -5.36 12.91
C VAL A 3 -5.15 -3.92 12.48
N ARG A 4 -6.19 -3.31 13.07
CA ARG A 4 -6.57 -1.93 12.77
C ARG A 4 -5.42 -0.96 13.05
N GLU A 5 -4.82 -1.05 14.23
CA GLU A 5 -3.69 -0.19 14.61
C GLU A 5 -2.51 -0.39 13.68
N LEU A 6 -2.23 -1.64 13.27
CA LEU A 6 -1.15 -1.94 12.34
C LEU A 6 -1.35 -1.21 11.02
N ILE A 7 -2.55 -1.29 10.45
CA ILE A 7 -2.84 -0.65 9.16
C ILE A 7 -2.88 0.87 9.30
N GLU A 8 -3.40 1.41 10.38
CA GLU A 8 -3.38 2.85 10.63
C GLU A 8 -1.95 3.40 10.72
N ARG A 9 -1.04 2.67 11.40
CA ARG A 9 0.39 3.02 11.43
C ARG A 9 1.03 2.92 10.06
N TYR A 10 0.69 1.88 9.32
CA TYR A 10 1.20 1.67 7.98
C TYR A 10 0.81 2.81 7.05
N ASN A 11 -0.46 3.20 7.05
CA ASN A 11 -0.95 4.31 6.24
C ASN A 11 -0.31 5.64 6.63
N ALA A 12 -0.12 5.88 7.93
CA ALA A 12 0.58 7.07 8.42
C ALA A 12 2.04 7.09 7.95
N ALA A 13 2.72 5.94 7.96
CA ALA A 13 4.10 5.83 7.47
C ALA A 13 4.19 6.12 5.97
N TRP A 14 3.22 5.66 5.17
CA TRP A 14 3.15 6.00 3.75
C TRP A 14 2.98 7.50 3.52
N ASN A 15 2.10 8.15 4.27
CA ASN A 15 1.89 9.60 4.16
C ASN A 15 3.11 10.41 4.62
N ALA A 16 3.86 9.87 5.57
CA ALA A 16 5.13 10.47 6.01
C ALA A 16 6.29 10.12 5.08
N GLN A 17 6.09 9.21 4.13
CA GLN A 17 7.13 8.62 3.28
C GLN A 17 8.30 8.07 4.10
N ASP A 18 7.97 7.42 5.21
CA ASP A 18 8.93 6.85 6.16
C ASP A 18 9.19 5.38 5.81
N LEU A 19 10.23 5.15 5.00
CA LEU A 19 10.59 3.81 4.54
C LEU A 19 10.94 2.85 5.67
N ASP A 20 11.61 3.33 6.72
CA ASP A 20 11.97 2.47 7.85
C ASP A 20 10.72 1.98 8.59
N ALA A 21 9.78 2.88 8.85
CA ALA A 21 8.52 2.52 9.52
C ALA A 21 7.68 1.57 8.67
N ILE A 22 7.62 1.78 7.35
CA ILE A 22 6.93 0.88 6.43
C ILE A 22 7.57 -0.50 6.46
N HIS A 23 8.89 -0.54 6.32
CA HIS A 23 9.66 -1.79 6.26
C HIS A 23 9.49 -2.64 7.53
N GLU A 24 9.44 -2.01 8.70
CA GLU A 24 9.24 -2.71 9.97
C GLU A 24 7.91 -3.47 10.04
N LEU A 25 6.89 -2.98 9.35
CA LEU A 25 5.56 -3.59 9.36
C LEU A 25 5.37 -4.66 8.28
N HIS A 26 6.32 -4.79 7.36
CA HIS A 26 6.32 -5.82 6.33
C HIS A 26 6.89 -7.13 6.85
N HIS A 27 6.25 -8.24 6.47
CA HIS A 27 6.83 -9.57 6.63
C HIS A 27 8.07 -9.69 5.71
N PRO A 28 9.12 -10.45 6.10
CA PRO A 28 10.29 -10.64 5.24
C PRO A 28 9.99 -11.15 3.82
N ASP A 29 8.90 -11.90 3.66
CA ASP A 29 8.46 -12.46 2.37
C ASP A 29 7.40 -11.59 1.68
N ILE A 30 7.26 -10.32 2.08
CA ILE A 30 6.27 -9.40 1.51
C ILE A 30 6.26 -9.43 -0.03
N VAL A 31 5.07 -9.41 -0.60
CA VAL A 31 4.85 -9.18 -2.02
C VAL A 31 4.03 -7.91 -2.18
N PHE A 32 4.53 -6.97 -2.95
CA PHE A 32 3.79 -5.79 -3.38
C PHE A 32 3.37 -6.01 -4.83
N ASP A 33 2.08 -6.10 -5.05
CA ASP A 33 1.51 -6.37 -6.37
C ASP A 33 0.49 -5.29 -6.72
N ASN A 34 0.88 -4.34 -7.56
CA ASN A 34 -0.04 -3.34 -8.10
C ASN A 34 -0.65 -3.91 -9.38
N HIS A 35 -1.81 -4.53 -9.24
CA HIS A 35 -2.49 -5.22 -10.34
C HIS A 35 -2.93 -4.27 -11.45
N THR A 36 -3.30 -3.05 -11.11
CA THR A 36 -3.74 -2.06 -12.09
C THR A 36 -2.58 -1.57 -12.96
N ALA A 37 -1.42 -1.32 -12.35
CA ALA A 37 -0.22 -0.85 -13.04
C ALA A 37 0.63 -1.99 -13.62
N ASP A 38 0.30 -3.24 -13.29
CA ASP A 38 1.10 -4.43 -13.65
C ASP A 38 2.54 -4.31 -13.15
N GLU A 39 2.69 -3.92 -11.88
CA GLU A 39 3.98 -3.78 -11.21
C GLU A 39 4.03 -4.69 -9.99
N ARG A 40 5.09 -5.48 -9.87
CA ARG A 40 5.25 -6.43 -8.78
C ARG A 40 6.68 -6.45 -8.27
N ALA A 41 6.82 -6.48 -6.93
CA ALA A 41 8.09 -6.67 -6.24
C ALA A 41 7.93 -7.73 -5.16
N GLU A 42 8.92 -8.58 -4.97
CA GLU A 42 8.90 -9.69 -4.01
C GLU A 42 10.09 -9.61 -3.06
N GLY A 43 9.82 -9.83 -1.77
CA GLY A 43 10.81 -9.78 -0.71
C GLY A 43 11.00 -8.39 -0.14
N ALA A 44 11.35 -8.32 1.14
CA ALA A 44 11.39 -7.07 1.89
C ALA A 44 12.34 -6.02 1.27
N ALA A 45 13.52 -6.43 0.81
CA ALA A 45 14.49 -5.51 0.22
C ALA A 45 14.02 -4.94 -1.12
N ALA A 46 13.48 -5.81 -2.00
CA ALA A 46 12.99 -5.39 -3.31
C ALA A 46 11.74 -4.51 -3.17
N VAL A 47 10.85 -4.84 -2.24
CA VAL A 47 9.65 -4.03 -1.97
C VAL A 47 10.02 -2.67 -1.42
N ARG A 48 10.99 -2.60 -0.50
CA ARG A 48 11.49 -1.32 0.03
C ARG A 48 12.02 -0.43 -1.10
N GLU A 49 12.82 -0.98 -1.99
CA GLU A 49 13.36 -0.22 -3.13
C GLU A 49 12.27 0.24 -4.09
N HIS A 50 11.28 -0.61 -4.35
CA HIS A 50 10.14 -0.26 -5.19
C HIS A 50 9.34 0.92 -4.60
N ILE A 51 9.09 0.89 -3.30
CA ILE A 51 8.37 1.98 -2.60
C ILE A 51 9.22 3.26 -2.60
N ALA A 52 10.53 3.14 -2.37
CA ALA A 52 11.44 4.29 -2.43
C ALA A 52 11.34 4.99 -3.79
N GLN A 53 11.24 4.22 -4.87
CA GLN A 53 11.10 4.75 -6.21
C GLN A 53 9.76 5.46 -6.41
N ILE A 54 8.67 4.89 -5.87
CA ILE A 54 7.35 5.54 -5.87
C ILE A 54 7.44 6.93 -5.22
N PHE A 55 8.09 7.03 -4.07
CA PHE A 55 8.23 8.30 -3.35
C PHE A 55 9.10 9.31 -4.10
N ARG A 56 10.20 8.85 -4.72
CA ARG A 56 11.04 9.72 -5.54
C ARG A 56 10.28 10.31 -6.71
N ASN A 57 9.44 9.50 -7.34
CA ASN A 57 8.65 9.92 -8.50
C ASN A 57 7.40 10.72 -8.11
N ASN A 58 6.96 10.61 -6.86
CA ASN A 58 5.73 11.23 -6.36
C ASN A 58 5.95 11.84 -4.97
N PRO A 59 6.77 12.91 -4.86
CA PRO A 59 7.09 13.49 -3.54
C PRO A 59 5.89 14.09 -2.83
N LYS A 60 4.81 14.38 -3.57
CA LYS A 60 3.56 14.94 -3.02
C LYS A 60 2.46 13.90 -2.84
N LEU A 61 2.79 12.61 -2.97
CA LEU A 61 1.80 11.54 -2.85
C LEU A 61 1.21 11.51 -1.44
N ARG A 62 -0.13 11.53 -1.36
CA ARG A 62 -0.89 11.46 -0.14
C ARG A 62 -2.06 10.52 -0.31
N PHE A 63 -2.39 9.81 0.76
CA PHE A 63 -3.56 8.91 0.81
C PHE A 63 -4.52 9.36 1.89
N THR A 64 -5.80 9.31 1.58
CA THR A 64 -6.88 9.50 2.56
C THR A 64 -7.66 8.20 2.64
N THR A 65 -7.73 7.61 3.83
CA THR A 65 -8.52 6.40 4.06
C THR A 65 -9.99 6.71 3.99
N ARG A 66 -10.74 5.97 3.18
CA ARG A 66 -12.19 6.08 3.06
C ARG A 66 -12.90 5.04 3.91
N SER A 67 -12.37 3.83 3.97
CA SER A 67 -12.90 2.76 4.81
C SER A 67 -11.79 1.75 5.09
N LEU A 68 -11.90 1.10 6.25
CA LEU A 68 -10.96 0.07 6.67
C LEU A 68 -11.74 -1.09 7.27
N TYR A 69 -11.62 -2.24 6.64
CA TYR A 69 -12.22 -3.50 7.10
C TYR A 69 -11.11 -4.42 7.57
N VAL A 70 -11.28 -5.01 8.75
CA VAL A 70 -10.25 -5.86 9.36
C VAL A 70 -10.81 -7.21 9.75
N GLY A 71 -10.00 -8.24 9.62
CA GLY A 71 -10.22 -9.57 10.16
C GLY A 71 -9.06 -9.94 11.07
N ASP A 72 -8.97 -11.21 11.45
CA ASP A 72 -7.90 -11.69 12.32
C ASP A 72 -6.54 -11.71 11.61
N ASP A 73 -6.55 -11.97 10.30
CA ASP A 73 -5.34 -12.15 9.50
C ASP A 73 -5.38 -11.40 8.16
N PHE A 74 -6.25 -10.41 8.05
CA PHE A 74 -6.33 -9.59 6.84
C PHE A 74 -6.89 -8.20 7.15
N ALA A 75 -6.67 -7.28 6.21
CA ALA A 75 -7.35 -5.99 6.17
C ALA A 75 -7.62 -5.60 4.73
N VAL A 76 -8.66 -4.79 4.54
CA VAL A 76 -8.99 -4.17 3.24
C VAL A 76 -9.17 -2.69 3.50
N CYS A 77 -8.42 -1.86 2.76
CA CYS A 77 -8.44 -0.41 2.92
C CYS A 77 -8.83 0.25 1.61
N GLU A 78 -9.95 0.95 1.60
CA GLU A 78 -10.34 1.81 0.48
C GLU A 78 -9.80 3.22 0.71
N TRP A 79 -9.20 3.80 -0.32
CA TRP A 79 -8.54 5.10 -0.19
C TRP A 79 -8.69 5.96 -1.43
N THR A 80 -8.46 7.25 -1.25
CA THR A 80 -8.23 8.20 -2.33
C THR A 80 -6.79 8.68 -2.25
N ALA A 81 -6.09 8.67 -3.37
CA ALA A 81 -4.73 9.17 -3.47
C ALA A 81 -4.70 10.48 -4.25
N SER A 82 -3.75 11.33 -3.89
CA SER A 82 -3.45 12.55 -4.64
C SER A 82 -1.96 12.70 -4.83
N SER A 83 -1.55 13.26 -5.97
CA SER A 83 -0.17 13.58 -6.27
C SER A 83 -0.16 14.84 -7.15
N GLY A 84 0.09 16.00 -6.54
CA GLY A 84 -0.06 17.28 -7.22
C GLY A 84 -1.53 17.50 -7.62
N SER A 85 -1.77 17.72 -8.92
CA SER A 85 -3.12 17.95 -9.46
C SER A 85 -3.87 16.66 -9.80
N LYS A 86 -3.23 15.50 -9.65
CA LYS A 86 -3.84 14.20 -9.99
C LYS A 86 -4.49 13.59 -8.76
N GLU A 87 -5.62 12.93 -8.98
CA GLU A 87 -6.34 12.22 -7.93
C GLU A 87 -6.93 10.93 -8.49
N TRP A 88 -6.90 9.86 -7.69
CA TRP A 88 -7.49 8.57 -8.06
C TRP A 88 -7.92 7.82 -6.82
N ASP A 89 -8.77 6.81 -7.01
CA ASP A 89 -9.25 5.95 -5.94
C ASP A 89 -8.62 4.57 -6.04
N GLY A 90 -8.55 3.88 -4.94
CA GLY A 90 -8.04 2.52 -4.94
C GLY A 90 -8.42 1.74 -3.70
N VAL A 91 -8.00 0.48 -3.72
CA VAL A 91 -8.16 -0.44 -2.61
C VAL A 91 -6.88 -1.25 -2.45
N ASP A 92 -6.47 -1.40 -1.19
CA ASP A 92 -5.39 -2.29 -0.79
C ASP A 92 -6.01 -3.50 -0.09
N VAL A 93 -5.56 -4.69 -0.48
CA VAL A 93 -5.87 -5.92 0.23
C VAL A 93 -4.59 -6.40 0.90
N PHE A 94 -4.66 -6.58 2.22
CA PHE A 94 -3.51 -6.92 3.06
C PHE A 94 -3.71 -8.26 3.75
N PRO A 95 -3.30 -9.39 3.17
CA PRO A 95 -3.11 -10.60 3.96
C PRO A 95 -1.98 -10.40 4.98
N LEU A 96 -2.20 -10.87 6.20
CA LEU A 96 -1.23 -10.75 7.29
C LEU A 96 -0.68 -12.13 7.66
N ARG A 97 0.56 -12.14 8.14
CA ARG A 97 1.20 -13.35 8.66
C ARG A 97 2.20 -12.95 9.74
N ASP A 98 2.14 -13.67 10.87
CA ASP A 98 3.02 -13.42 12.01
C ASP A 98 2.96 -11.95 12.51
N GLY A 99 1.76 -11.36 12.47
CA GLY A 99 1.53 -9.98 12.90
C GLY A 99 2.11 -8.92 11.97
N LYS A 100 2.47 -9.28 10.74
CA LYS A 100 3.04 -8.39 9.75
C LYS A 100 2.30 -8.49 8.42
N ILE A 101 2.47 -7.47 7.58
CA ILE A 101 1.86 -7.42 6.25
C ILE A 101 2.60 -8.39 5.33
N ALA A 102 1.93 -9.47 4.91
CA ALA A 102 2.51 -10.50 4.05
C ALA A 102 2.36 -10.16 2.56
N ARG A 103 1.30 -9.45 2.19
CA ARG A 103 1.06 -8.98 0.83
C ARG A 103 0.41 -7.61 0.86
N LYS A 104 0.67 -6.84 -0.19
CA LYS A 104 -0.05 -5.61 -0.48
C LYS A 104 -0.52 -5.71 -1.92
N ASP A 105 -1.78 -6.09 -2.08
CA ASP A 105 -2.43 -6.16 -3.39
C ASP A 105 -3.17 -4.86 -3.65
N VAL A 106 -2.81 -4.14 -4.71
CA VAL A 106 -3.35 -2.83 -5.04
C VAL A 106 -4.17 -2.89 -6.32
N TYR A 107 -5.39 -2.36 -6.25
CA TYR A 107 -6.26 -2.11 -7.40
C TYR A 107 -6.70 -0.65 -7.37
N SER A 108 -6.68 0.03 -8.51
CA SER A 108 -6.98 1.47 -8.51
C SER A 108 -7.61 1.94 -9.81
N THR A 109 -8.11 3.18 -9.80
CA THR A 109 -8.66 3.85 -10.98
C THR A 109 -7.62 4.71 -11.69
N SER A 110 -6.33 4.48 -11.42
CA SER A 110 -5.25 5.27 -11.99
C SER A 110 -5.08 5.08 -13.51
N HIS A 111 -5.65 4.01 -14.07
CA HIS A 111 -5.66 3.75 -15.51
C HIS A 111 -7.03 3.96 -16.13
N ARG A 112 -7.04 4.32 -17.40
CA ARG A 112 -8.28 4.38 -18.18
C ARG A 112 -8.82 2.96 -18.38
N PRO A 113 -10.14 2.76 -18.32
CA PRO A 113 -10.72 1.48 -18.71
C PRO A 113 -10.38 1.13 -20.15
N ARG A 114 -10.22 -0.16 -20.40
CA ARG A 114 -10.05 -0.64 -21.77
C ARG A 114 -11.41 -0.63 -22.48
N GLU A 115 -11.40 -0.24 -23.73
CA GLU A 115 -12.57 -0.43 -24.58
C GLU A 115 -12.76 -1.92 -24.83
N ARG A 116 -14.01 -2.36 -24.82
CA ARG A 116 -14.37 -3.75 -25.11
C ARG A 116 -14.70 -3.93 -26.58
#